data_6df63a4c2d48230bcac8fc721a774062
#
_entry.id   6df63a4c2d48230bcac8fc721a774062
#
_cell.length_a   1.000
_cell.length_b   1.000
_cell.length_c   1.000
_cell.angle_alpha   90.00
_cell.angle_beta   90.00
_cell.angle_gamma   90.00
#
_symmetry.space_group_name_H-M   'P 1'
#
loop_
_entity.id
_entity.type
_entity.pdbx_description
1 polymer ?
#
loop_
_entity_poly.entity_id
_entity_poly.type
_entity_poly.pdbx_seq_one_letter_code
_entity_poly.pdbx_strand_id
1 'polypeptide(L)'
;MKVLILNGSPRAKGNTKQMIDAFCEGLKEAGHEWDVINVAKLNIRGCLACEYCHGKGAGTCIQKDDKQNVYDLLKTAEMLVIASPIYYHGLSGQMKCCIDRFYAMLYPNKPDKLSMIAMFLSSGDPDMYDGAMFSYKGDFLDYLGLEGMGVYTAQGYEPGVSSEKLEEIRGFGASL
;
A
#
# COMPACT_ATOMS: atom_id res chain seq x y z
N MET A 1 -9.69 7.91 12.32
CA MET A 1 -8.28 7.93 11.81
C MET A 1 -8.25 8.31 10.35
N LYS A 2 -7.06 8.59 9.82
CA LYS A 2 -6.85 8.85 8.38
C LYS A 2 -6.04 7.71 7.73
N VAL A 3 -6.62 7.07 6.73
CA VAL A 3 -6.04 5.91 6.05
C VAL A 3 -5.57 6.28 4.64
N LEU A 4 -4.33 5.96 4.29
CA LEU A 4 -3.81 6.08 2.92
C LEU A 4 -3.77 4.70 2.27
N ILE A 5 -4.49 4.53 1.17
CA ILE A 5 -4.56 3.29 0.40
C ILE A 5 -3.82 3.48 -0.93
N LEU A 6 -2.77 2.70 -1.14
CA LEU A 6 -2.02 2.69 -2.38
C LEU A 6 -2.46 1.49 -3.23
N ASN A 7 -3.04 1.77 -4.39
CA ASN A 7 -3.47 0.75 -5.35
C ASN A 7 -2.42 0.55 -6.45
N GLY A 8 -1.74 -0.59 -6.44
CA GLY A 8 -0.75 -0.99 -7.44
C GLY A 8 -1.33 -1.77 -8.62
N SER A 9 -2.66 -1.96 -8.67
CA SER A 9 -3.29 -2.69 -9.77
C SER A 9 -3.56 -1.78 -10.97
N PRO A 10 -3.14 -2.16 -12.18
CA PRO A 10 -3.53 -1.45 -13.41
C PRO A 10 -4.99 -1.75 -13.83
N ARG A 11 -5.61 -2.80 -13.30
CA ARG A 11 -6.97 -3.22 -13.64
C ARG A 11 -8.00 -2.42 -12.87
N ALA A 12 -8.82 -1.63 -13.55
CA ALA A 12 -9.83 -0.76 -12.91
C ALA A 12 -10.93 -1.53 -12.15
N LYS A 13 -11.19 -2.79 -12.53
CA LYS A 13 -12.24 -3.66 -11.95
C LYS A 13 -11.68 -5.01 -11.47
N GLY A 14 -10.35 -5.10 -11.22
CA GLY A 14 -9.71 -6.32 -10.76
C GLY A 14 -9.97 -6.64 -9.29
N ASN A 15 -9.52 -7.81 -8.85
CA ASN A 15 -9.69 -8.31 -7.48
C ASN A 15 -9.14 -7.33 -6.42
N THR A 16 -7.96 -6.74 -6.67
CA THR A 16 -7.38 -5.70 -5.79
C THR A 16 -8.35 -4.54 -5.57
N LYS A 17 -9.04 -4.07 -6.64
CA LYS A 17 -9.99 -2.96 -6.53
C LYS A 17 -11.23 -3.34 -5.73
N GLN A 18 -11.75 -4.57 -5.91
CA GLN A 18 -12.89 -5.06 -5.13
C GLN A 18 -12.58 -5.11 -3.62
N MET A 19 -11.38 -5.57 -3.26
CA MET A 19 -10.92 -5.58 -1.88
C MET A 19 -10.82 -4.16 -1.30
N ILE A 20 -10.28 -3.20 -2.07
CA ILE A 20 -10.22 -1.79 -1.64
C ILE A 20 -11.62 -1.23 -1.43
N ASP A 21 -12.56 -1.52 -2.33
CA ASP A 21 -13.93 -0.99 -2.24
C ASP A 21 -14.63 -1.50 -0.98
N ALA A 22 -14.55 -2.81 -0.71
CA ALA A 22 -15.10 -3.40 0.50
C ALA A 22 -14.50 -2.79 1.78
N PHE A 23 -13.19 -2.57 1.81
CA PHE A 23 -12.52 -1.91 2.92
C PHE A 23 -13.00 -0.47 3.12
N CYS A 24 -13.14 0.30 2.03
CA CYS A 24 -13.64 1.68 2.07
C CYS A 24 -15.09 1.75 2.59
N GLU A 25 -15.94 0.76 2.27
CA GLU A 25 -17.28 0.66 2.86
C GLU A 25 -17.21 0.50 4.39
N GLY A 26 -16.35 -0.38 4.89
CA GLY A 26 -16.12 -0.53 6.32
C GLY A 26 -15.58 0.74 6.99
N LEU A 27 -14.59 1.39 6.40
CA LEU A 27 -14.07 2.66 6.90
C LEU A 27 -15.16 3.74 7.00
N LYS A 28 -16.05 3.78 6.02
CA LYS A 28 -17.19 4.70 6.02
C LYS A 28 -18.15 4.42 7.19
N GLU A 29 -18.43 3.16 7.46
CA GLU A 29 -19.29 2.74 8.58
C GLU A 29 -18.69 3.16 9.93
N ALA A 30 -17.36 3.04 10.08
CA ALA A 30 -16.64 3.47 11.29
C ALA A 30 -16.38 4.98 11.37
N GLY A 31 -16.74 5.77 10.33
CA GLY A 31 -16.53 7.22 10.31
C GLY A 31 -15.08 7.64 10.11
N HIS A 32 -14.26 6.82 9.47
CA HIS A 32 -12.87 7.12 9.17
C HIS A 32 -12.73 7.90 7.85
N GLU A 33 -11.62 8.65 7.73
CA GLU A 33 -11.23 9.35 6.50
C GLU A 33 -10.22 8.50 5.73
N TRP A 34 -10.30 8.49 4.40
CA TRP A 34 -9.32 7.80 3.58
C TRP A 34 -9.07 8.46 2.24
N ASP A 35 -7.86 8.22 1.73
CA ASP A 35 -7.44 8.59 0.38
C ASP A 35 -7.00 7.33 -0.38
N VAL A 36 -7.44 7.16 -1.62
CA VAL A 36 -7.00 6.08 -2.52
C VAL A 36 -6.16 6.66 -3.65
N ILE A 37 -4.89 6.26 -3.72
CA ILE A 37 -4.01 6.61 -4.84
C ILE A 37 -3.78 5.40 -5.73
N ASN A 38 -4.14 5.53 -7.02
CA ASN A 38 -3.84 4.51 -8.03
C ASN A 38 -2.40 4.66 -8.54
N VAL A 39 -1.42 4.16 -7.81
CA VAL A 39 0.00 4.28 -8.18
C VAL A 39 0.32 3.64 -9.53
N ALA A 40 -0.47 2.65 -9.95
CA ALA A 40 -0.33 2.03 -11.28
C ALA A 40 -0.64 2.97 -12.45
N LYS A 41 -1.28 4.11 -12.21
CA LYS A 41 -1.60 5.14 -13.21
C LYS A 41 -0.71 6.37 -13.12
N LEU A 42 0.16 6.43 -12.14
CA LEU A 42 1.06 7.56 -11.89
C LEU A 42 2.41 7.36 -12.58
N ASN A 43 3.01 8.45 -12.99
CA ASN A 43 4.39 8.45 -13.47
C ASN A 43 5.34 8.50 -12.26
N ILE A 44 5.58 7.35 -11.65
CA ILE A 44 6.52 7.19 -10.53
C ILE A 44 7.70 6.34 -11.00
N ARG A 45 8.87 6.95 -11.13
CA ARG A 45 10.11 6.25 -11.49
C ARG A 45 10.74 5.59 -10.28
N GLY A 46 11.52 4.53 -10.50
CA GLY A 46 12.28 3.84 -9.47
C GLY A 46 13.29 4.75 -8.76
N CYS A 47 13.77 4.33 -7.60
CA CYS A 47 14.80 5.06 -6.86
C CYS A 47 16.11 5.08 -7.65
N LEU A 48 16.79 6.22 -7.69
CA LEU A 48 18.10 6.40 -8.35
C LEU A 48 19.30 6.08 -7.42
N ALA A 49 19.04 5.73 -6.17
CA ALA A 49 20.09 5.52 -5.15
C ALA A 49 21.09 6.70 -5.04
N CYS A 50 20.65 7.91 -5.31
CA CYS A 50 21.51 9.09 -5.40
C CYS A 50 21.79 9.78 -4.06
N GLU A 51 21.23 9.28 -2.96
CA GLU A 51 21.38 9.79 -1.57
C GLU A 51 21.02 11.27 -1.38
N TYR A 52 20.47 11.94 -2.40
CA TYR A 52 20.10 13.35 -2.30
C TYR A 52 19.14 13.61 -1.14
N CYS A 53 18.17 12.73 -0.92
CA CYS A 53 17.15 12.86 0.12
C CYS A 53 17.74 12.81 1.55
N HIS A 54 18.85 12.12 1.76
CA HIS A 54 19.56 12.03 3.05
C HIS A 54 20.69 13.07 3.18
N GLY A 55 20.93 13.82 2.13
CA GLY A 55 21.88 14.94 2.15
C GLY A 55 21.16 16.28 1.92
N LYS A 56 21.43 16.92 0.79
CA LYS A 56 20.91 18.25 0.45
C LYS A 56 19.38 18.33 0.37
N GLY A 57 18.69 17.20 0.15
CA GLY A 57 17.24 17.12 0.01
C GLY A 57 16.47 17.13 1.34
N ALA A 58 17.15 16.88 2.46
CA ALA A 58 16.56 16.90 3.81
C ALA A 58 15.17 16.21 3.86
N GLY A 59 15.10 14.94 3.46
CA GLY A 59 13.86 14.16 3.40
C GLY A 59 13.06 14.32 2.10
N THR A 60 13.53 15.12 1.14
CA THR A 60 12.84 15.34 -0.14
C THR A 60 13.58 14.64 -1.29
N CYS A 61 12.87 13.86 -2.08
CA CYS A 61 13.44 13.22 -3.26
C CYS A 61 13.77 14.24 -4.35
N ILE A 62 14.91 14.05 -5.04
CA ILE A 62 15.32 14.90 -6.16
C ILE A 62 14.40 14.77 -7.39
N GLN A 63 13.77 13.60 -7.56
CA GLN A 63 12.88 13.34 -8.69
C GLN A 63 11.58 14.11 -8.54
N LYS A 64 11.25 14.91 -9.55
CA LYS A 64 10.01 15.70 -9.66
C LYS A 64 9.01 14.92 -10.52
N ASP A 65 8.22 14.07 -9.89
CA ASP A 65 7.19 13.25 -10.52
C ASP A 65 6.00 13.05 -9.57
N ASP A 66 5.02 12.22 -9.97
CA ASP A 66 3.76 12.05 -9.23
C ASP A 66 3.92 11.43 -7.82
N LYS A 67 5.12 10.97 -7.45
CA LYS A 67 5.39 10.47 -6.09
C LYS A 67 5.16 11.55 -5.02
N GLN A 68 5.24 12.83 -5.39
CA GLN A 68 4.99 13.94 -4.46
C GLN A 68 3.59 13.84 -3.83
N ASN A 69 2.57 13.48 -4.63
CA ASN A 69 1.20 13.32 -4.13
C ASN A 69 1.11 12.24 -3.03
N VAL A 70 1.89 11.15 -3.17
CA VAL A 70 1.95 10.10 -2.13
C VAL A 70 2.63 10.61 -0.86
N TYR A 71 3.72 11.36 -0.99
CA TYR A 71 4.42 11.92 0.17
C TYR A 71 3.52 12.88 0.98
N ASP A 72 2.76 13.72 0.30
CA ASP A 72 1.93 14.72 0.98
C ASP A 72 0.79 14.07 1.78
N LEU A 73 0.18 13.01 1.26
CA LEU A 73 -0.84 12.25 2.00
C LEU A 73 -0.22 11.40 3.11
N LEU A 74 0.95 10.81 2.88
CA LEU A 74 1.62 9.97 3.87
C LEU A 74 2.01 10.75 5.14
N LYS A 75 2.31 12.06 5.02
CA LYS A 75 2.62 12.92 6.18
C LYS A 75 1.51 12.98 7.22
N THR A 76 0.27 12.79 6.81
CA THR A 76 -0.91 12.93 7.67
C THR A 76 -1.63 11.62 7.93
N ALA A 77 -1.25 10.55 7.24
CA ALA A 77 -1.84 9.22 7.41
C ALA A 77 -1.44 8.61 8.76
N GLU A 78 -2.37 7.91 9.37
CA GLU A 78 -2.17 7.11 10.59
C GLU A 78 -1.98 5.63 10.22
N MET A 79 -2.62 5.20 9.13
CA MET A 79 -2.52 3.85 8.60
C MET A 79 -2.19 3.88 7.10
N LEU A 80 -1.29 2.98 6.68
CA LEU A 80 -0.98 2.71 5.29
C LEU A 80 -1.59 1.36 4.86
N VAL A 81 -2.27 1.33 3.74
CA VAL A 81 -2.71 0.09 3.09
C VAL A 81 -2.02 -0.06 1.75
N ILE A 82 -1.29 -1.15 1.55
CA ILE A 82 -0.68 -1.51 0.28
C ILE A 82 -1.54 -2.57 -0.39
N ALA A 83 -2.20 -2.20 -1.48
CA ALA A 83 -3.05 -3.09 -2.25
C ALA A 83 -2.41 -3.37 -3.63
N SER A 84 -2.05 -4.62 -3.91
CA SER A 84 -1.31 -4.97 -5.13
C SER A 84 -1.68 -6.34 -5.68
N PRO A 85 -1.74 -6.49 -7.00
CA PRO A 85 -1.63 -7.82 -7.59
C PRO A 85 -0.22 -8.36 -7.38
N ILE A 86 -0.10 -9.68 -7.33
CA ILE A 86 1.18 -10.38 -7.30
C ILE A 86 1.61 -10.70 -8.73
N TYR A 87 2.77 -10.19 -9.11
CA TYR A 87 3.42 -10.48 -10.37
C TYR A 87 4.79 -11.09 -10.10
N TYR A 88 5.04 -12.30 -10.61
CA TYR A 88 6.29 -13.04 -10.37
C TYR A 88 6.67 -13.10 -8.88
N HIS A 89 5.72 -13.53 -8.03
CA HIS A 89 5.83 -13.63 -6.57
C HIS A 89 6.07 -12.32 -5.79
N GLY A 90 6.10 -11.17 -6.47
CA GLY A 90 6.29 -9.86 -5.85
C GLY A 90 5.12 -8.91 -6.06
N LEU A 91 5.19 -7.77 -5.41
CA LEU A 91 4.28 -6.65 -5.68
C LEU A 91 4.44 -6.16 -7.13
N SER A 92 3.41 -5.52 -7.69
CA SER A 92 3.51 -4.95 -9.04
C SER A 92 4.70 -3.98 -9.14
N GLY A 93 5.34 -3.92 -10.32
CA GLY A 93 6.49 -3.02 -10.55
C GLY A 93 6.17 -1.56 -10.22
N GLN A 94 4.94 -1.10 -10.54
CA GLN A 94 4.48 0.24 -10.20
C GLN A 94 4.44 0.47 -8.68
N MET A 95 3.94 -0.50 -7.92
CA MET A 95 3.94 -0.44 -6.46
C MET A 95 5.36 -0.47 -5.93
N LYS A 96 6.22 -1.32 -6.46
CA LYS A 96 7.63 -1.41 -6.02
C LYS A 96 8.39 -0.10 -6.27
N CYS A 97 8.22 0.55 -7.44
CA CYS A 97 8.78 1.88 -7.68
C CYS A 97 8.33 2.92 -6.65
N CYS A 98 7.07 2.84 -6.23
CA CYS A 98 6.53 3.71 -5.19
C CYS A 98 7.18 3.42 -3.82
N ILE A 99 7.27 2.14 -3.43
CA ILE A 99 7.82 1.70 -2.13
C ILE A 99 9.31 2.02 -2.02
N ASP A 100 10.12 1.76 -3.04
CA ASP A 100 11.56 2.03 -3.01
C ASP A 100 11.88 3.49 -2.69
N ARG A 101 10.99 4.39 -3.03
CA ARG A 101 11.15 5.82 -2.74
C ARG A 101 10.57 6.28 -1.41
N PHE A 102 9.99 5.37 -0.62
CA PHE A 102 9.70 5.65 0.80
C PHE A 102 10.97 5.96 1.59
N TYR A 103 12.12 5.48 1.14
CA TYR A 103 13.43 5.80 1.70
C TYR A 103 13.63 7.30 1.95
N ALA A 104 13.09 8.18 1.09
CA ALA A 104 13.22 9.61 1.28
C ALA A 104 12.42 10.19 2.46
N MET A 105 11.37 9.50 2.92
CA MET A 105 10.46 10.04 3.94
C MET A 105 10.33 9.15 5.18
N LEU A 106 10.44 7.83 5.00
CA LEU A 106 10.24 6.90 6.11
C LEU A 106 11.54 6.53 6.82
N TYR A 107 12.70 6.91 6.26
CA TYR A 107 14.00 6.68 6.87
C TYR A 107 14.75 8.01 7.05
N PRO A 108 15.47 8.25 8.18
CA PRO A 108 15.49 7.38 9.38
C PRO A 108 14.23 7.52 10.26
N ASN A 109 13.40 8.54 10.04
CA ASN A 109 12.24 8.84 10.87
C ASN A 109 10.98 8.94 10.01
N LYS A 110 10.06 7.99 10.19
CA LYS A 110 8.74 8.06 9.56
C LYS A 110 7.88 9.18 10.15
N PRO A 111 6.80 9.64 9.47
CA PRO A 111 5.84 10.55 10.07
C PRO A 111 5.28 10.02 11.40
N ASP A 112 5.23 10.86 12.43
CA ASP A 112 4.89 10.45 13.79
C ASP A 112 3.53 9.75 13.91
N LYS A 113 2.56 10.18 13.09
CA LYS A 113 1.21 9.61 13.09
C LYS A 113 1.14 8.23 12.43
N LEU A 114 2.04 7.93 11.50
CA LEU A 114 2.01 6.67 10.77
C LEU A 114 2.44 5.52 11.68
N SER A 115 1.49 4.71 12.11
CA SER A 115 1.72 3.63 13.08
C SER A 115 1.27 2.25 12.61
N MET A 116 0.38 2.16 11.62
CA MET A 116 -0.26 0.90 11.23
C MET A 116 -0.10 0.61 9.73
N ILE A 117 -0.10 -0.68 9.40
CA ILE A 117 -0.08 -1.15 8.01
C ILE A 117 -0.93 -2.40 7.81
N ALA A 118 -1.66 -2.46 6.67
CA ALA A 118 -2.24 -3.69 6.15
C ALA A 118 -1.86 -3.90 4.69
N MET A 119 -1.98 -5.16 4.21
CA MET A 119 -1.82 -5.47 2.79
C MET A 119 -3.05 -6.19 2.24
N PHE A 120 -3.44 -5.80 1.02
CA PHE A 120 -4.43 -6.50 0.20
C PHE A 120 -3.74 -7.03 -1.05
N LEU A 121 -3.64 -8.34 -1.17
CA LEU A 121 -2.87 -9.01 -2.21
C LEU A 121 -3.79 -9.88 -3.08
N SER A 122 -3.67 -9.76 -4.39
CA SER A 122 -4.40 -10.63 -5.32
C SER A 122 -3.45 -11.36 -6.26
N SER A 123 -3.72 -12.63 -6.54
CA SER A 123 -2.92 -13.47 -7.45
C SER A 123 -3.81 -14.29 -8.36
N GLY A 124 -3.27 -14.84 -9.44
CA GLY A 124 -3.95 -15.82 -10.27
C GLY A 124 -4.08 -17.17 -9.55
N ASP A 125 -2.97 -17.65 -9.02
CA ASP A 125 -2.83 -18.94 -8.36
C ASP A 125 -2.69 -18.79 -6.83
N PRO A 126 -2.96 -19.84 -6.04
CA PRO A 126 -2.72 -19.86 -4.61
C PRO A 126 -1.21 -19.82 -4.30
N ASP A 127 -0.88 -19.54 -3.05
CA ASP A 127 0.47 -19.64 -2.47
C ASP A 127 1.58 -18.80 -3.17
N MET A 128 1.19 -17.69 -3.82
CA MET A 128 2.10 -16.83 -4.57
C MET A 128 2.58 -15.60 -3.76
N TYR A 129 2.35 -15.58 -2.46
CA TYR A 129 2.46 -14.35 -1.65
C TYR A 129 3.78 -14.18 -0.88
N ASP A 130 4.65 -15.20 -0.83
CA ASP A 130 5.84 -15.24 0.03
C ASP A 130 6.75 -14.03 -0.15
N GLY A 131 7.00 -13.59 -1.40
CA GLY A 131 7.84 -12.42 -1.67
C GLY A 131 7.24 -11.12 -1.13
N ALA A 132 5.91 -10.94 -1.24
CA ALA A 132 5.22 -9.79 -0.67
C ALA A 132 5.17 -9.87 0.86
N MET A 133 4.99 -11.07 1.44
CA MET A 133 5.00 -11.31 2.88
C MET A 133 6.38 -11.04 3.49
N PHE A 134 7.45 -11.40 2.79
CA PHE A 134 8.81 -11.09 3.22
C PHE A 134 9.01 -9.56 3.35
N SER A 135 8.58 -8.80 2.33
CA SER A 135 8.64 -7.33 2.36
C SER A 135 7.73 -6.75 3.45
N TYR A 136 6.52 -7.28 3.62
CA TYR A 136 5.61 -6.84 4.69
C TYR A 136 6.25 -6.94 6.05
N LYS A 137 6.79 -8.12 6.38
CA LYS A 137 7.41 -8.37 7.66
C LYS A 137 8.71 -7.58 7.83
N GLY A 138 9.66 -7.75 6.90
CA GLY A 138 11.01 -7.19 7.03
C GLY A 138 11.04 -5.67 6.91
N ASP A 139 10.35 -5.11 5.90
CA ASP A 139 10.45 -3.69 5.62
C ASP A 139 9.51 -2.85 6.51
N PHE A 140 8.27 -3.32 6.69
CA PHE A 140 7.26 -2.49 7.36
C PHE A 140 7.13 -2.77 8.85
N LEU A 141 7.13 -4.04 9.29
CA LEU A 141 7.00 -4.36 10.69
C LEU A 141 8.34 -4.24 11.42
N ASP A 142 9.37 -4.97 10.95
CA ASP A 142 10.64 -5.06 11.67
C ASP A 142 11.48 -3.77 11.52
N TYR A 143 11.57 -3.22 10.29
CA TYR A 143 12.43 -2.06 10.01
C TYR A 143 11.75 -0.72 10.32
N LEU A 144 10.51 -0.50 9.86
CA LEU A 144 9.78 0.74 10.11
C LEU A 144 9.00 0.75 11.43
N GLY A 145 8.87 -0.40 12.10
CA GLY A 145 8.18 -0.54 13.36
C GLY A 145 6.69 -0.20 13.29
N LEU A 146 6.04 -0.53 12.15
CA LEU A 146 4.60 -0.37 12.00
C LEU A 146 3.88 -1.56 12.62
N GLU A 147 2.74 -1.31 13.26
CA GLU A 147 1.84 -2.35 13.73
C GLU A 147 1.14 -3.01 12.53
N GLY A 148 1.25 -4.33 12.43
CA GLY A 148 0.63 -5.11 11.37
C GLY A 148 -0.85 -5.37 11.63
N MET A 149 -1.72 -4.80 10.80
CA MET A 149 -3.18 -4.95 10.89
C MET A 149 -3.72 -6.12 10.06
N GLY A 150 -2.84 -6.89 9.44
CA GLY A 150 -3.18 -8.10 8.68
C GLY A 150 -2.84 -8.03 7.20
N VAL A 151 -2.88 -9.22 6.59
CA VAL A 151 -2.72 -9.39 5.14
C VAL A 151 -3.92 -10.18 4.63
N TYR A 152 -4.64 -9.59 3.71
CA TYR A 152 -5.85 -10.16 3.10
C TYR A 152 -5.54 -10.56 1.67
N THR A 153 -5.87 -11.78 1.30
CA THR A 153 -5.54 -12.34 -0.02
C THR A 153 -6.79 -12.72 -0.80
N ALA A 154 -6.74 -12.55 -2.11
CA ALA A 154 -7.73 -13.04 -3.04
C ALA A 154 -7.05 -13.70 -4.24
N GLN A 155 -7.62 -14.80 -4.75
CA GLN A 155 -7.07 -15.52 -5.89
C GLN A 155 -8.07 -15.61 -7.04
N GLY A 156 -7.54 -15.80 -8.24
CA GLY A 156 -8.31 -15.96 -9.47
C GLY A 156 -7.88 -15.00 -10.58
N TYR A 157 -7.87 -15.49 -11.80
CA TYR A 157 -7.47 -14.72 -13.01
C TYR A 157 -8.54 -13.71 -13.41
N GLU A 158 -9.80 -14.09 -13.22
CA GLU A 158 -10.95 -13.21 -13.51
C GLU A 158 -11.36 -12.42 -12.26
N PRO A 159 -11.92 -11.24 -12.42
CA PRO A 159 -12.50 -10.49 -11.31
C PRO A 159 -13.64 -11.27 -10.65
N GLY A 160 -13.56 -11.49 -9.36
CA GLY A 160 -14.54 -12.27 -8.61
C GLY A 160 -14.07 -12.67 -7.22
N VAL A 161 -13.76 -11.69 -6.37
CA VAL A 161 -13.52 -11.97 -4.94
C VAL A 161 -14.82 -12.47 -4.31
N SER A 162 -14.73 -13.55 -3.53
CA SER A 162 -15.92 -14.14 -2.89
C SER A 162 -16.60 -13.15 -1.95
N SER A 163 -17.92 -13.22 -1.83
CA SER A 163 -18.69 -12.36 -0.94
C SER A 163 -18.24 -12.48 0.51
N GLU A 164 -17.85 -13.69 0.95
CA GLU A 164 -17.32 -13.95 2.28
C GLU A 164 -16.01 -13.15 2.52
N LYS A 165 -15.09 -13.18 1.55
CA LYS A 165 -13.82 -12.43 1.64
C LYS A 165 -14.05 -10.91 1.62
N LEU A 166 -14.98 -10.44 0.81
CA LEU A 166 -15.33 -9.01 0.78
C LEU A 166 -15.95 -8.57 2.11
N GLU A 167 -16.80 -9.41 2.71
CA GLU A 167 -17.38 -9.12 4.02
C GLU A 167 -16.35 -9.13 5.15
N GLU A 168 -15.38 -10.08 5.12
CA GLU A 168 -14.23 -10.09 6.04
C GLU A 168 -13.47 -8.75 5.97
N ILE A 169 -13.17 -8.28 4.76
CA ILE A 169 -12.41 -7.04 4.54
C ILE A 169 -13.23 -5.81 4.93
N ARG A 170 -14.54 -5.80 4.64
CA ARG A 170 -15.44 -4.74 5.10
C ARG A 170 -15.51 -4.68 6.62
N GLY A 171 -15.68 -5.85 7.27
CA GLY A 171 -15.67 -5.99 8.71
C GLY A 171 -14.38 -5.51 9.36
N PHE A 172 -13.22 -5.79 8.73
CA PHE A 172 -11.94 -5.24 9.17
C PHE A 172 -11.96 -3.69 9.14
N GLY A 173 -12.38 -3.08 8.04
CA GLY A 173 -12.50 -1.62 7.96
C GLY A 173 -13.46 -1.01 8.99
N ALA A 174 -14.55 -1.72 9.30
CA ALA A 174 -15.54 -1.28 10.29
C ALA A 174 -15.08 -1.47 11.75
N SER A 175 -14.05 -2.28 11.99
CA SER A 175 -13.51 -2.57 13.33
C SER A 175 -12.36 -1.64 13.74
N LEU A 176 -11.85 -0.82 12.85
CA LEU A 176 -10.78 0.14 13.12
C LEU A 176 -11.31 1.35 13.92
#